data_60e7df6fec16686856f5d242d3af32e5
#
_entry.id   60e7df6fec16686856f5d242d3af32e5
#
_cell.length_a   1.000
_cell.length_b   1.000
_cell.length_c   1.000
_cell.angle_alpha   90.00
_cell.angle_beta   90.00
_cell.angle_gamma   90.00
#
_symmetry.space_group_name_H-M   'P 1'
#
loop_
_entity.id
_entity.type
_entity.pdbx_description
1 polymer ?
#
loop_
_entity_poly.entity_id
_entity_poly.type
_entity_poly.pdbx_seq_one_letter_code
_entity_poly.pdbx_strand_id
1 'polypeptide(L)' 'MLYRTLKRLIERGNIEGIETKIDIFFAANKLKEAEYTELLGMLN' A
#
# COMPACT_ATOMS: atom_id res chain seq x y z
N MET A 1 -1.02 -11.40 -2.17
CA MET A 1 -0.49 -11.29 -1.37
C MET A 1 -0.28 -9.95 -0.77
N LEU A 2 0.93 -9.36 -0.81
CA LEU A 2 1.17 -8.11 -0.08
C LEU A 2 0.26 -6.98 -0.52
N TYR A 3 0.10 -6.81 -1.82
CA TYR A 3 -0.78 -5.77 -2.36
C TYR A 3 -2.20 -5.91 -1.80
N ARG A 4 -2.72 -7.13 -1.84
CA ARG A 4 -4.09 -7.39 -1.38
C ARG A 4 -4.24 -7.12 0.12
N THR A 5 -3.23 -7.48 0.89
CA THR A 5 -3.24 -7.23 2.32
C THR A 5 -3.26 -5.74 2.62
N LEU A 6 -2.43 -4.96 1.92
CA LEU A 6 -2.38 -3.52 2.11
C LEU A 6 -3.70 -2.87 1.70
N LYS A 7 -4.26 -3.33 0.58
CA LYS A 7 -5.53 -2.80 0.11
C LYS A 7 -6.63 -3.03 1.15
N ARG A 8 -6.64 -4.22 1.75
CA ARG A 8 -7.64 -4.55 2.76
C ARG A 8 -7.48 -3.67 4.01
N LEU A 9 -6.25 -3.40 4.41
CA LEU A 9 -6.01 -2.54 5.56
C LEU A 9 -6.52 -1.13 5.31
N ILE A 10 -6.31 -0.62 4.09
CA ILE A 10 -6.79 0.71 3.74
C ILE A 10 -8.31 0.74 3.75
N GLU A 11 -8.95 -0.29 3.22
CA GLU A 11 -10.42 -0.36 3.17
C GLU A 11 -11.03 -0.40 4.56
N ARG A 12 -10.29 -0.93 5.53
CA ARG A 12 -10.75 -0.97 6.92
C ARG A 12 -10.55 0.34 7.65
N GLY A 13 -9.87 1.29 7.01
CA GLY A 13 -9.56 2.56 7.65
C GLY A 13 -8.33 2.49 8.54
N ASN A 14 -7.61 1.37 8.53
CA ASN A 14 -6.41 1.18 9.33
C ASN A 14 -5.22 1.72 8.56
N ILE A 15 -5.17 3.04 8.40
CA ILE A 15 -4.21 3.70 7.52
C ILE A 15 -3.04 4.34 8.26
N GLU A 16 -3.01 4.27 9.57
CA GLU A 16 -1.92 4.85 10.34
C GLU A 16 -0.61 4.15 9.99
N GLY A 17 0.34 4.91 9.48
CA GLY A 17 1.63 4.36 9.10
C GLY A 17 1.63 3.52 7.84
N ILE A 18 0.49 3.41 7.17
CA ILE A 18 0.38 2.55 5.99
C ILE A 18 1.17 3.12 4.82
N GLU A 19 1.22 4.45 4.70
CA GLU A 19 1.96 5.09 3.61
C GLU A 19 3.44 4.73 3.69
N THR A 20 4.00 4.78 4.90
CA THR A 20 5.39 4.41 5.11
C THR A 20 5.63 2.95 4.74
N LYS A 21 4.71 2.08 5.13
CA LYS A 21 4.83 0.66 4.79
C LYS A 21 4.79 0.44 3.27
N ILE A 22 3.90 1.14 2.59
CA ILE A 22 3.79 1.05 1.14
C ILE A 22 5.10 1.48 0.49
N ASP A 23 5.69 2.57 0.96
CA ASP A 23 6.95 3.06 0.43
C ASP A 23 8.07 2.05 0.64
N ILE A 24 8.14 1.46 1.82
CA ILE A 24 9.17 0.48 2.14
C ILE A 24 9.02 -0.75 1.25
N PHE A 25 7.81 -1.24 1.08
CA PHE A 25 7.57 -2.42 0.26
C PHE A 25 7.85 -2.15 -1.21
N PHE A 26 7.54 -0.95 -1.67
CA PHE A 26 7.86 -0.58 -3.04
C PHE A 26 9.38 -0.52 -3.26
N ALA A 27 10.09 0.08 -2.33
CA ALA A 27 11.55 0.16 -2.40
C ALA A 27 12.19 -1.21 -2.36
N ALA A 28 11.55 -2.17 -1.68
CA ALA A 28 12.05 -3.54 -1.57
C ALA A 28 11.61 -4.40 -2.75
N ASN A 29 10.99 -3.82 -3.77
CA ASN A 29 10.48 -4.53 -4.94
C ASN A 29 9.39 -5.54 -4.61
N LYS A 30 8.66 -5.31 -3.53
CA LYS A 30 7.54 -6.17 -3.15
C LYS A 30 6.24 -5.72 -3.78
N LEU A 31 6.22 -4.50 -4.32
CA LEU A 31 5.06 -3.95 -5.01
C LEU A 31 5.47 -3.48 -6.39
N LYS A 32 4.57 -3.66 -7.34
CA LYS A 32 4.77 -3.12 -8.68
C LYS A 32 4.38 -1.65 -8.68
N GLU A 33 4.91 -0.90 -9.65
CA GLU A 33 4.62 0.53 -9.74
C GLU A 33 3.11 0.80 -9.82
N ALA A 34 2.40 0.01 -10.61
CA ALA A 34 0.95 0.18 -10.73
C ALA A 34 0.25 -0.05 -9.41
N GLU A 35 0.69 -1.05 -8.65
CA GLU A 35 0.10 -1.35 -7.35
C GLU A 35 0.40 -0.25 -6.36
N TYR A 36 1.63 0.25 -6.39
CA TYR A 36 2.05 1.35 -5.52
C TYR A 36 1.20 2.59 -5.77
N THR A 37 1.04 2.96 -7.03
CA THR A 37 0.25 4.13 -7.40
C THR A 37 -1.21 3.95 -6.98
N GLU A 38 -1.76 2.77 -7.19
CA GLU A 38 -3.15 2.50 -6.83
C GLU A 38 -3.35 2.61 -5.32
N LEU A 39 -2.44 2.02 -4.54
CA LEU A 39 -2.58 2.05 -3.09
C LEU A 39 -2.48 3.49 -2.55
N LEU A 40 -1.57 4.28 -3.11
CA LEU A 40 -1.46 5.68 -2.69
C LEU A 40 -2.72 6.45 -3.05
N GLY A 41 -3.32 6.14 -4.19
CA GLY A 41 -4.57 6.77 -4.60
C GLY A 41 -5.71 6.47 -3.64
N MET A 42 -5.68 5.29 -3.03
CA MET A 42 -6.72 4.93 -2.08
C MET A 42 -6.62 5.71 -0.76
N LEU A 43 -5.41 6.24 -0.48
CA LEU A 43 -5.19 6.99 0.75
C LEU A 43 -5.63 8.45 0.62
N ASN A 44 -5.79 8.90 -0.60
CA ASN A 44 -6.23 10.28 -0.85
C ASN A 44 -7.77 10.35 -0.94
#